data_18a365ff759bc504b1e412987a5512d0
#
_entry.id   18a365ff759bc504b1e412987a5512d0
#
_cell.length_a   1.000
_cell.length_b   1.000
_cell.length_c   1.000
_cell.angle_alpha   90.00
_cell.angle_beta   90.00
_cell.angle_gamma   90.00
#
_symmetry.space_group_name_H-M   'P 1'
#
loop_
_entity.id
_entity.type
_entity.pdbx_description
1 polymer ?
#
loop_
_entity_poly.entity_id
_entity_poly.type
_entity_poly.pdbx_seq_one_letter_code
_entity_poly.pdbx_strand_id
1 'polypeptide(L)'
;MKVLSLFDGMSCGQIALKRLGIQSEKYYASEIDKHAIRQTQLNFPDTIQLGDVTQIDVHQLDSIDLLIGGSPCQSFSFAGKRAGMSTIDKREIHTLEHYLELKHEGFLFEGESYLFWEYMRILTDIRKYNPDVLFLLENVEMGKKWER
;
A
#
# COMPACT_ATOMS: atom_id res chain seq x y z
N MET A 1 -12.74 -15.31 -0.28
CA MET A 1 -11.79 -14.34 -0.87
C MET A 1 -10.86 -13.84 0.22
N LYS A 2 -9.56 -13.83 -0.03
CA LYS A 2 -8.53 -13.32 0.88
C LYS A 2 -8.05 -11.96 0.40
N VAL A 3 -8.11 -10.97 1.28
CA VAL A 3 -7.87 -9.57 0.94
C VAL A 3 -6.63 -9.07 1.68
N LEU A 4 -5.78 -8.32 0.99
CA LEU A 4 -4.71 -7.53 1.59
C LEU A 4 -5.01 -6.05 1.33
N SER A 5 -5.16 -5.29 2.41
CA SER A 5 -5.36 -3.84 2.37
C SER A 5 -4.12 -3.13 2.89
N LEU A 6 -3.54 -2.28 2.07
CA LEU A 6 -2.38 -1.47 2.42
C LEU A 6 -2.83 -0.05 2.73
N PHE A 7 -2.24 0.57 3.75
CA PHE A 7 -2.65 1.90 4.24
C PHE A 7 -4.14 1.90 4.60
N ASP A 8 -4.55 0.86 5.34
CA ASP A 8 -5.95 0.46 5.54
C ASP A 8 -6.82 1.52 6.25
N GLY A 9 -6.19 2.39 7.05
CA GLY A 9 -6.91 3.38 7.84
C GLY A 9 -7.91 2.71 8.78
N MET A 10 -9.17 3.15 8.73
CA MET A 10 -10.27 2.59 9.52
C MET A 10 -11.02 1.44 8.81
N SER A 11 -10.38 0.80 7.85
CA SER A 11 -10.92 -0.36 7.11
C SER A 11 -12.16 -0.06 6.27
N CYS A 12 -12.16 1.07 5.55
CA CYS A 12 -13.24 1.41 4.62
C CYS A 12 -13.41 0.34 3.52
N GLY A 13 -12.34 -0.37 3.15
CA GLY A 13 -12.40 -1.51 2.24
C GLY A 13 -13.33 -2.61 2.73
N GLN A 14 -13.29 -2.98 4.01
CA GLN A 14 -14.20 -3.97 4.59
C GLN A 14 -15.66 -3.50 4.56
N ILE A 15 -15.89 -2.21 4.80
CA ILE A 15 -17.24 -1.63 4.70
C ILE A 15 -17.78 -1.72 3.27
N ALA A 16 -16.93 -1.40 2.28
CA ALA A 16 -17.30 -1.50 0.87
C ALA A 16 -17.62 -2.94 0.45
N LEU A 17 -16.76 -3.90 0.80
CA LEU A 17 -16.99 -5.32 0.53
C LEU A 17 -18.29 -5.82 1.16
N LYS A 18 -18.53 -5.47 2.44
CA LYS A 18 -19.76 -5.83 3.14
C LYS A 18 -21.01 -5.27 2.45
N ARG A 19 -20.96 -4.01 1.98
CA ARG A 19 -22.08 -3.39 1.23
C ARG A 19 -22.35 -4.05 -0.10
N LEU A 20 -21.33 -4.61 -0.74
CA LEU A 20 -21.42 -5.38 -1.98
C LEU A 20 -21.84 -6.84 -1.75
N GLY A 21 -22.05 -7.27 -0.49
CA GLY A 21 -22.36 -8.65 -0.17
C GLY A 21 -21.17 -9.62 -0.34
N ILE A 22 -19.97 -9.08 -0.46
CA ILE A 22 -18.75 -9.86 -0.63
C ILE A 22 -18.16 -10.19 0.74
N GLN A 23 -18.05 -11.48 1.07
CA GLN A 23 -17.43 -11.93 2.30
C GLN A 23 -15.94 -12.22 2.08
N SER A 24 -15.10 -11.61 2.90
CA SER A 24 -13.69 -11.97 2.99
C SER A 24 -13.54 -13.16 3.94
N GLU A 25 -12.82 -14.17 3.49
CA GLU A 25 -12.41 -15.32 4.33
C GLU A 25 -11.33 -14.87 5.33
N LYS A 26 -10.38 -14.09 4.83
CA LYS A 26 -9.35 -13.41 5.62
C LYS A 26 -9.16 -11.99 5.11
N TYR A 27 -8.95 -11.08 6.05
CA TYR A 27 -8.63 -9.69 5.73
C TYR A 27 -7.36 -9.29 6.48
N TYR A 28 -6.31 -9.07 5.71
CA TYR A 28 -5.03 -8.57 6.19
C TYR A 28 -5.01 -7.05 6.01
N ALA A 29 -4.61 -6.32 7.04
CA ALA A 29 -4.51 -4.87 7.03
C ALA A 29 -3.11 -4.40 7.40
N SER A 30 -2.52 -3.57 6.56
CA SER A 30 -1.29 -2.85 6.87
C SER A 30 -1.64 -1.41 7.24
N GLU A 31 -1.43 -1.07 8.50
CA GLU A 31 -1.66 0.25 9.09
C GLU A 31 -0.71 0.43 10.26
N ILE A 32 -0.25 1.67 10.50
CA ILE A 32 0.64 2.02 11.61
C ILE A 32 0.00 2.98 12.61
N ASP A 33 -1.07 3.66 12.22
CA ASP A 33 -1.79 4.55 13.15
C ASP A 33 -2.60 3.72 14.16
N LYS A 34 -2.21 3.84 15.43
CA LYS A 34 -2.83 3.09 16.53
C LYS A 34 -4.33 3.38 16.73
N HIS A 35 -4.79 4.57 16.35
CA HIS A 35 -6.20 4.94 16.50
C HIS A 35 -7.03 4.32 15.37
N ALA A 36 -6.50 4.34 14.15
CA ALA A 36 -7.10 3.67 13.00
C ALA A 36 -7.18 2.14 13.25
N ILE A 37 -6.07 1.51 13.67
CA ILE A 37 -6.02 0.10 14.04
C ILE A 37 -7.07 -0.23 15.10
N ARG A 38 -7.15 0.58 16.18
CA ARG A 38 -8.13 0.37 17.25
C ARG A 38 -9.56 0.45 16.72
N GLN A 39 -9.85 1.41 15.85
CA GLN A 39 -11.17 1.56 15.24
C GLN A 39 -11.53 0.37 14.37
N THR A 40 -10.56 -0.12 13.58
CA THR A 40 -10.72 -1.33 12.77
C THR A 40 -11.03 -2.54 13.65
N GLN A 41 -10.26 -2.78 14.72
CA GLN A 41 -10.47 -3.93 15.58
C GLN A 41 -11.80 -3.90 16.35
N LEU A 42 -12.35 -2.71 16.65
CA LEU A 42 -13.68 -2.57 17.24
C LEU A 42 -14.79 -2.95 16.26
N ASN A 43 -14.66 -2.61 15.00
CA ASN A 43 -15.67 -2.86 13.98
C ASN A 43 -15.51 -4.24 13.29
N PHE A 44 -14.29 -4.71 13.18
CA PHE A 44 -13.87 -5.93 12.47
C PHE A 44 -12.80 -6.66 13.28
N PRO A 45 -13.19 -7.33 14.37
CA PRO A 45 -12.24 -7.95 15.30
C PRO A 45 -11.38 -9.05 14.68
N ASP A 46 -11.84 -9.67 13.59
CA ASP A 46 -11.12 -10.75 12.89
C ASP A 46 -10.06 -10.22 11.91
N THR A 47 -9.87 -8.90 11.81
CA THR A 47 -8.84 -8.30 10.96
C THR A 47 -7.44 -8.66 11.44
N ILE A 48 -6.60 -9.17 10.54
CA ILE A 48 -5.21 -9.53 10.82
C ILE A 48 -4.34 -8.30 10.53
N GLN A 49 -3.83 -7.66 11.58
CA GLN A 49 -2.96 -6.50 11.46
C GLN A 49 -1.52 -6.91 11.16
N LEU A 50 -0.95 -6.35 10.09
CA LEU A 50 0.42 -6.62 9.64
C LEU A 50 1.39 -5.49 10.01
N GLY A 51 0.88 -4.31 10.42
CA GLY A 51 1.71 -3.16 10.77
C GLY A 51 2.31 -2.45 9.55
N ASP A 52 3.60 -2.18 9.60
CA ASP A 52 4.32 -1.38 8.60
C ASP A 52 4.40 -2.09 7.24
N VAL A 53 3.95 -1.42 6.20
CA VAL A 53 3.95 -1.90 4.81
C VAL A 53 5.34 -2.27 4.31
N THR A 54 6.38 -1.61 4.80
CA THR A 54 7.78 -1.87 4.40
C THR A 54 8.31 -3.21 4.91
N GLN A 55 7.63 -3.81 5.90
CA GLN A 55 8.00 -5.08 6.54
C GLN A 55 7.16 -6.26 6.03
N ILE A 56 6.19 -6.02 5.15
CA ILE A 56 5.34 -7.09 4.64
C ILE A 56 6.15 -8.03 3.73
N ASP A 57 6.15 -9.30 4.12
CA ASP A 57 6.59 -10.41 3.28
C ASP A 57 5.37 -11.23 2.86
N VAL A 58 5.00 -11.14 1.59
CA VAL A 58 3.82 -11.83 1.04
C VAL A 58 3.95 -13.35 1.05
N HIS A 59 5.18 -13.88 1.15
CA HIS A 59 5.43 -15.33 1.24
C HIS A 59 4.93 -15.93 2.56
N GLN A 60 4.72 -15.10 3.57
CA GLN A 60 4.20 -15.51 4.87
C GLN A 60 2.68 -15.41 4.96
N LEU A 61 2.04 -14.90 3.90
CA LEU A 61 0.59 -14.76 3.82
C LEU A 61 -0.01 -15.90 3.00
N ASP A 62 -1.32 -16.10 3.16
CA ASP A 62 -2.07 -16.93 2.21
C ASP A 62 -2.07 -16.29 0.81
N SER A 63 -2.42 -17.08 -0.21
CA SER A 63 -2.61 -16.52 -1.56
C SER A 63 -3.66 -15.42 -1.54
N ILE A 64 -3.28 -14.22 -1.91
CA ILE A 64 -4.14 -13.03 -1.91
C ILE A 64 -4.95 -12.97 -3.20
N ASP A 65 -6.27 -12.81 -3.09
CA ASP A 65 -7.19 -12.69 -4.23
C ASP A 65 -7.45 -11.23 -4.62
N LEU A 66 -7.38 -10.31 -3.64
CA LEU A 66 -7.61 -8.88 -3.84
C LEU A 66 -6.61 -8.06 -3.03
N LEU A 67 -5.86 -7.19 -3.73
CA LEU A 67 -5.03 -6.16 -3.14
C LEU A 67 -5.71 -4.80 -3.27
N ILE A 68 -5.94 -4.10 -2.17
CA ILE A 68 -6.49 -2.74 -2.17
C ILE A 68 -5.57 -1.82 -1.38
N GLY A 69 -5.59 -0.52 -1.71
CA GLY A 69 -4.87 0.48 -0.93
C GLY A 69 -4.78 1.83 -1.60
N GLY A 70 -4.48 2.85 -0.79
CA GLY A 70 -4.21 4.21 -1.23
C GLY A 70 -2.92 4.70 -0.60
N SER A 71 -1.82 4.74 -1.35
CA SER A 71 -0.53 5.19 -0.82
C SER A 71 -0.56 6.68 -0.48
N PRO A 72 0.20 7.13 0.53
CA PRO A 72 0.30 8.55 0.85
C PRO A 72 0.72 9.38 -0.36
N CYS A 73 -0.04 10.43 -0.65
CA CYS A 73 0.10 11.23 -1.88
C CYS A 73 0.56 12.68 -1.63
N GLN A 74 0.97 13.02 -0.42
CA GLN A 74 1.27 14.40 -0.01
C GLN A 74 2.35 15.07 -0.88
N SER A 75 3.30 14.32 -1.40
CA SER A 75 4.36 14.83 -2.27
C SER A 75 3.96 14.91 -3.75
N PHE A 76 2.82 14.32 -4.16
CA PHE A 76 2.26 14.40 -5.51
C PHE A 76 1.22 15.51 -5.64
N SER A 77 0.49 15.78 -4.55
CA SER A 77 -0.60 16.76 -4.52
C SER A 77 -0.13 18.15 -4.92
N PHE A 78 -0.98 18.87 -5.67
CA PHE A 78 -0.79 20.30 -6.00
C PHE A 78 -0.63 21.18 -4.75
N ALA A 79 -1.20 20.78 -3.62
CA ALA A 79 -1.12 21.49 -2.34
C ALA A 79 0.13 21.13 -1.51
N GLY A 80 0.88 20.09 -1.90
CA GLY A 80 2.06 19.61 -1.18
C GLY A 80 3.39 20.21 -1.67
N LYS A 81 4.49 19.76 -1.08
CA LYS A 81 5.85 20.22 -1.41
C LYS A 81 6.34 19.83 -2.82
N ARG A 82 5.54 19.08 -3.61
CA ARG A 82 5.89 18.59 -4.95
C ARG A 82 7.25 17.86 -5.03
N ALA A 83 7.73 17.31 -3.91
CA ALA A 83 9.01 16.60 -3.86
C ALA A 83 8.97 15.30 -4.68
N GLY A 84 7.76 14.79 -4.99
CA GLY A 84 7.57 13.56 -5.74
C GLY A 84 8.09 12.34 -4.97
N MET A 85 8.59 11.36 -5.71
CA MET A 85 9.24 10.17 -5.17
C MET A 85 10.76 10.38 -5.28
N SER A 86 11.38 10.80 -4.19
CA SER A 86 12.82 11.03 -4.17
C SER A 86 13.46 10.59 -2.85
N THR A 87 14.77 10.38 -2.91
CA THR A 87 15.60 10.25 -1.72
C THR A 87 15.84 11.62 -1.08
N ILE A 88 16.35 11.64 0.16
CA ILE A 88 16.68 12.88 0.88
C ILE A 88 17.72 13.71 0.10
N ASP A 89 18.64 13.08 -0.62
CA ASP A 89 19.61 13.70 -1.51
C ASP A 89 19.05 14.04 -2.91
N LYS A 90 17.69 13.96 -3.06
CA LYS A 90 16.90 14.38 -4.24
C LYS A 90 17.13 13.56 -5.50
N ARG A 91 17.48 12.28 -5.39
CA ARG A 91 17.44 11.35 -6.50
C ARG A 91 15.99 10.96 -6.77
N GLU A 92 15.52 11.24 -7.98
CA GLU A 92 14.15 10.88 -8.39
C GLU A 92 14.02 9.39 -8.68
N ILE A 93 12.92 8.81 -8.25
CA ILE A 93 12.63 7.38 -8.40
C ILE A 93 11.47 7.22 -9.36
N HIS A 94 11.73 6.57 -10.50
CA HIS A 94 10.75 6.39 -11.57
C HIS A 94 10.41 4.92 -11.85
N THR A 95 11.13 3.97 -11.25
CA THR A 95 10.87 2.52 -11.44
C THR A 95 10.97 1.78 -10.13
N LEU A 96 10.28 0.63 -10.05
CA LEU A 96 10.34 -0.25 -8.89
C LEU A 96 11.75 -0.79 -8.67
N GLU A 97 12.47 -1.15 -9.74
CA GLU A 97 13.83 -1.67 -9.67
C GLU A 97 14.76 -0.65 -9.00
N HIS A 98 14.72 0.60 -9.45
CA HIS A 98 15.53 1.69 -8.89
C HIS A 98 15.18 1.93 -7.41
N TYR A 99 13.89 1.86 -7.04
CA TYR A 99 13.49 1.93 -5.64
C TYR A 99 14.11 0.81 -4.81
N LEU A 100 14.04 -0.43 -5.29
CA LEU A 100 14.56 -1.60 -4.56
C LEU A 100 16.08 -1.56 -4.42
N GLU A 101 16.80 -1.09 -5.44
CA GLU A 101 18.26 -0.87 -5.38
C GLU A 101 18.60 0.14 -4.29
N LEU A 102 17.98 1.32 -4.30
CA LEU A 102 18.22 2.36 -3.30
C LEU A 102 17.84 1.90 -1.88
N LYS A 103 16.74 1.15 -1.75
CA LYS A 103 16.34 0.57 -0.46
C LYS A 103 17.39 -0.44 0.05
N HIS A 104 17.91 -1.29 -0.83
CA HIS A 104 18.95 -2.27 -0.48
C HIS A 104 20.27 -1.59 -0.09
N GLU A 105 20.62 -0.49 -0.74
CA GLU A 105 21.80 0.33 -0.41
C GLU A 105 21.62 1.17 0.85
N GLY A 106 20.44 1.18 1.47
CA GLY A 106 20.15 1.88 2.72
C GLY A 106 19.91 3.39 2.55
N PHE A 107 19.54 3.85 1.35
CA PHE A 107 19.15 5.25 1.13
C PHE A 107 17.89 5.61 1.91
N LEU A 108 17.86 6.84 2.43
CA LEU A 108 16.70 7.40 3.10
C LEU A 108 15.83 8.14 2.08
N PHE A 109 14.51 7.95 2.18
CA PHE A 109 13.54 8.55 1.28
C PHE A 109 12.92 9.81 1.87
N GLU A 110 12.56 10.78 1.04
CA GLU A 110 11.93 12.01 1.46
C GLU A 110 10.40 11.85 1.48
N GLY A 111 9.80 12.24 2.61
CA GLY A 111 8.33 12.16 2.79
C GLY A 111 7.81 10.73 2.81
N GLU A 112 6.60 10.53 2.30
CA GLU A 112 5.91 9.23 2.34
C GLU A 112 5.47 8.73 0.95
N SER A 113 5.60 9.55 -0.10
CA SER A 113 5.11 9.19 -1.44
C SER A 113 5.90 8.02 -2.07
N TYR A 114 7.12 7.75 -1.60
CA TYR A 114 7.87 6.57 -2.00
C TYR A 114 7.18 5.25 -1.61
N LEU A 115 6.25 5.29 -0.65
CA LEU A 115 5.46 4.13 -0.23
C LEU A 115 4.55 3.59 -1.34
N PHE A 116 4.31 4.38 -2.40
CA PHE A 116 3.74 3.86 -3.65
C PHE A 116 4.54 2.66 -4.18
N TRP A 117 5.87 2.69 -4.10
CA TRP A 117 6.72 1.60 -4.55
C TRP A 117 6.61 0.35 -3.67
N GLU A 118 6.25 0.51 -2.39
CA GLU A 118 5.91 -0.64 -1.53
C GLU A 118 4.63 -1.33 -2.00
N TYR A 119 3.61 -0.56 -2.40
CA TYR A 119 2.42 -1.13 -3.04
C TYR A 119 2.79 -1.90 -4.31
N MET A 120 3.62 -1.33 -5.18
CA MET A 120 4.06 -1.97 -6.42
C MET A 120 4.91 -3.21 -6.16
N ARG A 121 5.78 -3.20 -5.16
CA ARG A 121 6.56 -4.36 -4.73
C ARG A 121 5.64 -5.50 -4.31
N ILE A 122 4.71 -5.22 -3.42
CA ILE A 122 3.76 -6.21 -2.89
C ILE A 122 2.88 -6.77 -4.02
N LEU A 123 2.35 -5.93 -4.90
CA LEU A 123 1.58 -6.38 -6.06
C LEU A 123 2.41 -7.29 -6.98
N THR A 124 3.65 -6.91 -7.25
CA THR A 124 4.57 -7.70 -8.09
C THR A 124 4.86 -9.05 -7.46
N ASP A 125 5.07 -9.09 -6.15
CA ASP A 125 5.32 -10.32 -5.42
C ASP A 125 4.09 -11.22 -5.37
N ILE A 126 2.90 -10.68 -5.11
CA ILE A 126 1.64 -11.46 -5.15
C ILE A 126 1.44 -12.09 -6.53
N ARG A 127 1.69 -11.36 -7.61
CA ARG A 127 1.49 -11.85 -8.98
C ARG A 127 2.39 -13.03 -9.36
N LYS A 128 3.47 -13.26 -8.64
CA LYS A 128 4.30 -14.48 -8.81
C LYS A 128 3.57 -15.76 -8.39
N TYR A 129 2.62 -15.66 -7.45
CA TYR A 129 1.85 -16.82 -6.94
C TYR A 129 0.42 -16.83 -7.45
N ASN A 130 -0.20 -15.66 -7.60
CA ASN A 130 -1.53 -15.46 -8.14
C ASN A 130 -1.49 -14.41 -9.25
N PRO A 131 -1.26 -14.83 -10.51
CA PRO A 131 -1.25 -13.91 -11.66
C PRO A 131 -2.59 -13.19 -11.88
N ASP A 132 -3.69 -13.78 -11.41
CA ASP A 132 -5.07 -13.29 -11.57
C ASP A 132 -5.52 -12.42 -10.39
N VAL A 133 -4.63 -12.01 -9.49
CA VAL A 133 -4.95 -11.13 -8.38
C VAL A 133 -5.63 -9.85 -8.86
N LEU A 134 -6.79 -9.57 -8.29
CA LEU A 134 -7.44 -8.29 -8.50
C LEU A 134 -6.75 -7.21 -7.66
N PHE A 135 -6.68 -6.00 -8.19
CA PHE A 135 -6.11 -4.91 -7.41
C PHE A 135 -6.86 -3.59 -7.63
N LEU A 136 -6.86 -2.76 -6.60
CA LEU A 136 -7.39 -1.40 -6.64
C LEU A 136 -6.40 -0.50 -5.91
N LEU A 137 -5.82 0.44 -6.66
CA LEU A 137 -4.97 1.49 -6.13
C LEU A 137 -5.72 2.82 -6.22
N GLU A 138 -5.98 3.44 -5.06
CA GLU A 138 -6.49 4.81 -4.98
C GLU A 138 -5.31 5.76 -4.84
N ASN A 139 -5.30 6.82 -5.63
CA ASN A 139 -4.33 7.90 -5.51
C ASN A 139 -4.89 9.21 -6.07
N VAL A 140 -4.20 10.32 -5.81
CA VAL A 140 -4.51 11.61 -6.42
C VAL A 140 -4.00 11.66 -7.86
N GLU A 141 -4.58 12.56 -8.67
CA GLU A 141 -4.03 12.88 -9.99
C GLU A 141 -2.58 13.38 -9.84
N MET A 142 -1.66 12.67 -10.47
CA MET A 142 -0.25 13.01 -10.45
C MET A 142 0.08 14.07 -11.52
N GLY A 143 1.06 14.94 -11.25
CA GLY A 143 1.56 15.84 -12.29
C GLY A 143 2.22 15.05 -13.44
N LYS A 144 2.12 15.54 -14.68
CA LYS A 144 2.61 14.91 -15.93
C LYS A 144 4.02 14.31 -15.85
N LYS A 145 4.87 14.83 -14.97
CA LYS A 145 6.22 14.31 -14.72
C LYS A 145 6.23 12.89 -14.16
N TRP A 146 5.18 12.50 -13.43
CA TRP A 146 5.06 11.23 -12.71
C TRP A 146 4.07 10.24 -13.36
N GLU A 147 3.44 10.63 -14.47
CA GLU A 147 2.49 9.80 -15.24
C GLU A 147 3.15 8.83 -16.23
N ARG A 148 4.47 8.71 -16.25
CA ARG A 148 5.20 7.89 -17.26
C ARG A 148 5.55 6.52 -16.75
#